data_aee56e61138de3cde4410fbad1b743ad
#
_entry.id   aee56e61138de3cde4410fbad1b743ad
#
_cell.length_a   1.000
_cell.length_b   1.000
_cell.length_c   1.000
_cell.angle_alpha   90.00
_cell.angle_beta   90.00
_cell.angle_gamma   90.00
#
_symmetry.space_group_name_H-M   'P 1'
#
loop_
_entity.id
_entity.type
_entity.pdbx_description
1 polymer ?
#
loop_
_entity_poly.entity_id
_entity_poly.type
_entity_poly.pdbx_seq_one_letter_code
_entity_poly.pdbx_strand_id
1 'polypeptide(L)'
;ATYKVNAYQAARIVSSRSRLSIPDKVQSIRLQYNPLGNGGRYFIARFLYVEKRDISEHTYIELQGLGFHPLQINAFTRLRRLSIGVNIISGPTGSGKSTTLKNMLELLYEEKKKKVNIISIEDPPEYEIEGTAQLPVTNVETEEERGAEYRKAIIAALRSDPDIIMPGEARDAEVISLVFTAAMTGHQVWTSLHANSALAIFDRLKDQGVDDFKLTDPDLLTGLIAQRLVKKLCPDCSLSLSEYEAINGMIGDIDRKLIEGHEATVRFPNLNGCPECFHGYTGRTIVAEVIEPDYKFLDLVSQGKRQEATKYWLTQLNGMTMTEHAWIKMVEGSICVHDATVKVSHIDKISSERKAFLIETINRTV
;
A
#
# COMPACT_ATOMS: atom_id res chain seq x y z
N ALA A 1 5.81 14.07 27.74
CA ALA A 1 5.82 12.76 28.43
C ALA A 1 7.05 12.71 29.34
N THR A 2 6.87 12.28 30.57
CA THR A 2 7.95 12.12 31.54
C THR A 2 8.66 10.77 31.28
N TYR A 3 9.99 10.80 31.20
CA TYR A 3 10.79 9.61 31.00
C TYR A 3 10.70 8.64 32.21
N LYS A 4 10.37 7.38 31.97
CA LYS A 4 10.30 6.32 32.98
C LYS A 4 11.34 5.23 32.65
N VAL A 5 12.27 4.96 33.57
CA VAL A 5 13.45 4.10 33.35
C VAL A 5 13.10 2.67 32.97
N ASN A 6 12.06 2.09 33.54
CA ASN A 6 11.70 0.67 33.40
C ASN A 6 10.38 0.47 32.68
N ALA A 7 9.96 1.41 31.82
CA ALA A 7 8.71 1.30 31.06
C ALA A 7 8.96 1.32 29.57
N TYR A 8 8.15 0.57 28.82
CA TYR A 8 8.06 0.72 27.38
C TYR A 8 7.47 2.10 27.07
N GLN A 9 8.14 2.88 26.23
CA GLN A 9 7.71 4.25 25.96
C GLN A 9 7.80 4.54 24.46
N ALA A 10 6.77 5.16 23.92
CA ALA A 10 6.74 5.69 22.57
C ALA A 10 6.62 7.22 22.61
N ALA A 11 7.26 7.88 21.66
CA ALA A 11 7.15 9.31 21.45
C ALA A 11 7.22 9.65 19.97
N ARG A 12 6.74 10.83 19.60
CA ARG A 12 6.85 11.36 18.25
C ARG A 12 7.38 12.78 18.30
N ILE A 13 8.38 13.05 17.49
CA ILE A 13 8.89 14.40 17.24
C ILE A 13 8.34 14.82 15.88
N VAL A 14 7.62 15.94 15.83
CA VAL A 14 7.03 16.50 14.60
C VAL A 14 7.72 17.83 14.30
N SER A 15 8.14 18.05 13.07
CA SER A 15 8.88 19.25 12.66
C SER A 15 8.14 20.54 13.00
N SER A 16 6.83 20.60 12.77
CA SER A 16 5.98 21.77 13.03
C SER A 16 5.76 22.08 14.52
N ARG A 17 6.05 21.15 15.44
CA ARG A 17 5.79 21.28 16.89
C ARG A 17 7.04 21.11 17.76
N SER A 18 8.18 20.83 17.14
CA SER A 18 9.43 20.59 17.86
C SER A 18 10.29 21.86 17.95
N ARG A 19 10.97 22.04 19.10
CA ARG A 19 12.05 23.02 19.23
C ARG A 19 13.39 22.50 18.66
N LEU A 20 13.43 21.24 18.26
CA LEU A 20 14.60 20.62 17.64
C LEU A 20 14.58 20.91 16.14
N SER A 21 15.72 21.29 15.60
CA SER A 21 15.90 21.38 14.15
C SER A 21 15.92 19.97 13.57
N ILE A 22 14.92 19.67 12.74
CA ILE A 22 14.82 18.42 12.00
C ILE A 22 15.10 18.74 10.54
N PRO A 23 15.87 17.90 9.80
CA PRO A 23 16.10 18.13 8.38
C PRO A 23 14.78 18.30 7.60
N ASP A 24 14.73 19.22 6.65
CA ASP A 24 13.51 19.58 5.89
C ASP A 24 12.81 18.41 5.21
N LYS A 25 13.57 17.37 4.85
CA LYS A 25 13.04 16.12 4.26
C LYS A 25 12.38 15.19 5.29
N VAL A 26 12.51 15.47 6.60
CA VAL A 26 11.95 14.63 7.66
C VAL A 26 10.73 15.32 8.27
N GLN A 27 9.56 14.76 8.06
CA GLN A 27 8.32 15.28 8.65
C GLN A 27 8.20 14.97 10.13
N SER A 28 8.55 13.76 10.51
CA SER A 28 8.51 13.34 11.91
C SER A 28 9.47 12.17 12.19
N ILE A 29 9.81 12.03 13.47
CA ILE A 29 10.62 10.92 13.97
C ILE A 29 9.78 10.18 15.01
N ARG A 30 9.49 8.90 14.77
CA ARG A 30 8.84 8.04 15.75
C ARG A 30 9.91 7.37 16.59
N LEU A 31 9.80 7.52 17.91
CA LEU A 31 10.74 6.99 18.87
C LEU A 31 10.08 5.85 19.63
N GLN A 32 10.77 4.72 19.74
CA GLN A 32 10.37 3.62 20.61
C GLN A 32 11.52 3.30 21.57
N TYR A 33 11.19 3.14 22.81
CA TYR A 33 12.10 2.91 23.88
C TYR A 33 11.69 1.68 24.69
N ASN A 34 12.57 0.68 24.77
CA ASN A 34 12.31 -0.59 25.41
C ASN A 34 13.38 -0.90 26.46
N PRO A 35 13.03 -1.21 27.72
CA PRO A 35 13.98 -1.70 28.71
C PRO A 35 14.42 -3.11 28.32
N LEU A 36 15.70 -3.43 28.56
CA LEU A 36 16.29 -4.77 28.39
C LEU A 36 16.48 -5.43 29.75
N GLY A 37 16.37 -6.76 29.79
CA GLY A 37 16.48 -7.55 31.02
C GLY A 37 17.83 -7.48 31.76
N ASN A 38 18.88 -7.03 31.06
CA ASN A 38 20.24 -6.81 31.61
C ASN A 38 20.45 -5.38 32.15
N GLY A 39 19.39 -4.59 32.32
CA GLY A 39 19.47 -3.16 32.68
C GLY A 39 19.85 -2.23 31.54
N GLY A 40 20.12 -2.78 30.36
CA GLY A 40 20.33 -2.04 29.14
C GLY A 40 19.02 -1.46 28.55
N ARG A 41 19.11 -0.82 27.40
CA ARG A 41 18.00 -0.14 26.75
C ARG A 41 18.06 -0.26 25.24
N TYR A 42 16.95 -0.55 24.63
CA TYR A 42 16.80 -0.62 23.18
C TYR A 42 16.01 0.58 22.69
N PHE A 43 16.65 1.42 21.89
CA PHE A 43 16.09 2.61 21.33
C PHE A 43 15.98 2.51 19.82
N ILE A 44 14.79 2.79 19.29
CA ILE A 44 14.53 2.80 17.84
C ILE A 44 14.03 4.20 17.47
N ALA A 45 14.67 4.82 16.50
CA ALA A 45 14.20 6.04 15.86
C ALA A 45 13.83 5.73 14.39
N ARG A 46 12.56 5.89 14.06
CA ARG A 46 12.05 5.73 12.69
C ARG A 46 11.79 7.11 12.09
N PHE A 47 12.54 7.44 11.05
CA PHE A 47 12.38 8.68 10.31
C PHE A 47 11.25 8.52 9.28
N LEU A 48 10.31 9.46 9.28
CA LEU A 48 9.26 9.58 8.29
C LEU A 48 9.60 10.77 7.40
N TYR A 49 9.88 10.48 6.15
CA TYR A 49 10.28 11.48 5.16
C TYR A 49 9.06 12.02 4.43
N VAL A 50 9.06 13.33 4.14
CA VAL A 50 8.14 13.95 3.19
C VAL A 50 8.86 14.12 1.88
N GLU A 51 8.36 13.52 0.84
CA GLU A 51 8.61 14.01 -0.50
C GLU A 51 7.63 15.17 -0.73
N LYS A 52 8.13 16.41 -0.72
CA LYS A 52 7.35 17.55 -1.24
C LYS A 52 7.24 17.32 -2.75
N ARG A 53 6.07 16.95 -3.21
CA ARG A 53 5.73 16.90 -4.64
C ARG A 53 4.87 18.10 -4.94
N ASP A 54 5.19 18.81 -6.02
CA ASP A 54 4.30 19.81 -6.60
C ASP A 54 3.07 19.08 -7.17
N ILE A 55 1.93 19.28 -6.53
CA ILE A 55 0.67 18.58 -6.82
C ILE A 55 0.00 19.13 -8.11
N SER A 56 0.64 20.04 -8.83
CA SER A 56 -0.06 20.93 -9.77
C SER A 56 -0.45 20.34 -11.12
N GLU A 57 -0.04 19.13 -11.54
CA GLU A 57 -0.39 18.75 -12.91
C GLU A 57 -0.92 17.33 -13.21
N HIS A 58 -0.69 16.24 -12.46
CA HIS A 58 -1.12 14.94 -13.01
C HIS A 58 -1.38 13.82 -11.99
N THR A 59 -2.65 13.58 -11.66
CA THR A 59 -3.16 12.39 -10.93
C THR A 59 -2.56 11.06 -11.39
N TYR A 60 -2.39 10.89 -12.68
CA TYR A 60 -1.79 9.70 -13.29
C TYR A 60 -0.30 9.57 -12.93
N ILE A 61 0.43 10.66 -12.97
CA ILE A 61 1.88 10.71 -12.71
C ILE A 61 2.20 10.34 -11.26
N GLU A 62 1.34 10.69 -10.30
CA GLU A 62 1.60 10.39 -8.89
C GLU A 62 1.51 8.90 -8.58
N LEU A 63 0.44 8.22 -9.01
CA LEU A 63 0.30 6.78 -8.82
C LEU A 63 1.34 5.99 -9.62
N GLN A 64 1.67 6.43 -10.82
CA GLN A 64 2.77 5.89 -11.61
C GLN A 64 4.12 6.11 -10.91
N GLY A 65 4.33 7.27 -10.31
CA GLY A 65 5.52 7.57 -9.50
C GLY A 65 5.69 6.66 -8.29
N LEU A 66 4.59 6.21 -7.67
CA LEU A 66 4.61 5.17 -6.64
C LEU A 66 4.92 3.79 -7.20
N GLY A 67 4.71 3.60 -8.49
CA GLY A 67 4.98 2.37 -9.21
C GLY A 67 3.75 1.55 -9.57
N PHE A 68 2.53 2.09 -9.49
CA PHE A 68 1.34 1.39 -9.99
C PHE A 68 1.35 1.29 -11.52
N HIS A 69 0.88 0.17 -12.02
CA HIS A 69 0.73 -0.07 -13.46
C HIS A 69 -0.53 0.66 -14.00
N PRO A 70 -0.56 1.10 -15.27
CA PRO A 70 -1.70 1.79 -15.88
C PRO A 70 -3.05 1.08 -15.68
N LEU A 71 -3.12 -0.24 -15.77
CA LEU A 71 -4.34 -1.01 -15.51
C LEU A 71 -4.84 -0.80 -14.06
N GLN A 72 -3.93 -0.74 -13.11
CA GLN A 72 -4.24 -0.51 -11.70
C GLN A 72 -4.66 0.94 -11.45
N ILE A 73 -3.99 1.90 -12.10
CA ILE A 73 -4.34 3.33 -12.03
C ILE A 73 -5.75 3.55 -12.56
N ASN A 74 -6.12 2.89 -13.67
CA ASN A 74 -7.47 2.94 -14.21
C ASN A 74 -8.52 2.42 -13.22
N ALA A 75 -8.23 1.29 -12.52
CA ALA A 75 -9.09 0.78 -11.47
C ALA A 75 -9.23 1.79 -10.31
N PHE A 76 -8.13 2.35 -9.81
CA PHE A 76 -8.17 3.40 -8.79
C PHE A 76 -8.98 4.62 -9.23
N THR A 77 -8.88 5.01 -10.50
CA THR A 77 -9.65 6.15 -11.05
C THR A 77 -11.15 5.87 -11.00
N ARG A 78 -11.59 4.64 -11.30
CA ARG A 78 -13.00 4.26 -11.17
C ARG A 78 -13.44 4.24 -9.71
N LEU A 79 -12.65 3.64 -8.80
CA LEU A 79 -12.95 3.60 -7.37
C LEU A 79 -13.09 5.00 -6.76
N ARG A 80 -12.25 5.96 -7.14
CA ARG A 80 -12.36 7.35 -6.66
C ARG A 80 -13.61 8.10 -7.16
N ARG A 81 -14.18 7.69 -8.30
CA ARG A 81 -15.41 8.30 -8.83
C ARG A 81 -16.68 7.87 -8.11
N LEU A 82 -16.62 6.76 -7.38
CA LEU A 82 -17.74 6.32 -6.57
C LEU A 82 -18.00 7.33 -5.44
N SER A 83 -19.26 7.49 -5.07
CA SER A 83 -19.65 8.36 -3.95
C SER A 83 -19.77 7.60 -2.63
N ILE A 84 -19.93 6.28 -2.70
CA ILE A 84 -20.11 5.38 -1.56
C ILE A 84 -19.22 4.15 -1.71
N GLY A 85 -19.11 3.36 -0.64
CA GLY A 85 -18.47 2.06 -0.65
C GLY A 85 -17.12 2.02 0.07
N VAL A 86 -16.65 0.82 0.33
CA VAL A 86 -15.46 0.52 1.12
C VAL A 86 -14.32 0.08 0.21
N ASN A 87 -13.23 0.84 0.23
CA ASN A 87 -11.97 0.53 -0.44
C ASN A 87 -10.93 0.15 0.61
N ILE A 88 -10.37 -1.05 0.51
CA ILE A 88 -9.44 -1.60 1.50
C ILE A 88 -8.07 -1.83 0.90
N ILE A 89 -7.04 -1.19 1.48
CA ILE A 89 -5.64 -1.39 1.10
C ILE A 89 -4.99 -2.33 2.10
N SER A 90 -4.48 -3.45 1.64
CA SER A 90 -3.83 -4.46 2.47
C SER A 90 -2.35 -4.67 2.16
N GLY A 91 -1.68 -5.31 3.07
CA GLY A 91 -0.27 -5.68 2.97
C GLY A 91 0.41 -5.72 4.34
N PRO A 92 1.61 -6.30 4.42
CA PRO A 92 2.36 -6.36 5.66
C PRO A 92 2.78 -4.96 6.15
N THR A 93 3.29 -4.90 7.38
CA THR A 93 3.89 -3.66 7.90
C THR A 93 5.02 -3.19 6.98
N GLY A 94 5.01 -1.89 6.66
CA GLY A 94 5.99 -1.29 5.76
C GLY A 94 5.76 -1.55 4.27
N SER A 95 4.55 -1.99 3.88
CA SER A 95 4.19 -2.15 2.45
C SER A 95 3.76 -0.85 1.76
N GLY A 96 3.74 0.28 2.46
CA GLY A 96 3.40 1.59 1.88
C GLY A 96 1.91 1.94 1.93
N LYS A 97 1.07 1.23 2.71
CA LYS A 97 -0.38 1.48 2.81
C LYS A 97 -0.71 2.94 3.14
N SER A 98 -0.06 3.49 4.18
CA SER A 98 -0.29 4.88 4.61
C SER A 98 0.07 5.89 3.52
N THR A 99 1.13 5.63 2.76
CA THR A 99 1.52 6.46 1.62
C THR A 99 0.47 6.40 0.50
N THR A 100 -0.04 5.21 0.18
CA THR A 100 -1.08 5.04 -0.83
C THR A 100 -2.39 5.69 -0.38
N LEU A 101 -2.82 5.51 0.88
CA LEU A 101 -4.01 6.17 1.44
C LEU A 101 -3.87 7.70 1.37
N LYS A 102 -2.73 8.24 1.81
CA LYS A 102 -2.45 9.67 1.69
C LYS A 102 -2.66 10.17 0.26
N ASN A 103 -1.99 9.56 -0.72
CA ASN A 103 -2.11 9.96 -2.12
C ASN A 103 -3.56 9.82 -2.63
N MET A 104 -4.30 8.77 -2.23
CA MET A 104 -5.71 8.61 -2.62
C MET A 104 -6.58 9.76 -2.10
N LEU A 105 -6.41 10.17 -0.83
CA LEU A 105 -7.20 11.26 -0.25
C LEU A 105 -6.84 12.62 -0.86
N GLU A 106 -5.57 12.90 -1.09
CA GLU A 106 -5.12 14.13 -1.75
C GLU A 106 -5.65 14.21 -3.20
N LEU A 107 -5.60 13.09 -3.95
CA LEU A 107 -6.19 13.01 -5.29
C LEU A 107 -7.71 13.22 -5.28
N LEU A 108 -8.42 12.61 -4.33
CA LEU A 108 -9.86 12.81 -4.16
C LEU A 108 -10.20 14.26 -3.86
N TYR A 109 -9.44 14.92 -2.99
CA TYR A 109 -9.62 16.32 -2.65
C TYR A 109 -9.46 17.23 -3.89
N GLU A 110 -8.43 17.00 -4.70
CA GLU A 110 -8.21 17.75 -5.94
C GLU A 110 -9.27 17.45 -7.02
N GLU A 111 -9.58 16.17 -7.28
CA GLU A 111 -10.60 15.76 -8.26
C GLU A 111 -11.99 16.30 -7.93
N LYS A 112 -12.34 16.37 -6.67
CA LYS A 112 -13.60 16.98 -6.18
C LYS A 112 -13.51 18.52 -6.06
N LYS A 113 -12.45 19.13 -6.65
CA LYS A 113 -12.24 20.58 -6.68
C LYS A 113 -12.22 21.24 -5.30
N LYS A 114 -11.64 20.53 -4.31
CA LYS A 114 -11.52 20.98 -2.91
C LYS A 114 -12.87 21.27 -2.23
N LYS A 115 -13.95 20.61 -2.69
CA LYS A 115 -15.33 20.82 -2.21
C LYS A 115 -15.87 19.59 -1.47
N VAL A 116 -15.01 18.82 -0.83
CA VAL A 116 -15.37 17.62 -0.05
C VAL A 116 -14.84 17.73 1.36
N ASN A 117 -15.61 17.21 2.31
CA ASN A 117 -15.20 17.06 3.68
C ASN A 117 -14.57 15.67 3.86
N ILE A 118 -13.24 15.61 3.96
CA ILE A 118 -12.49 14.37 4.19
C ILE A 118 -12.05 14.34 5.64
N ILE A 119 -12.40 13.25 6.35
CA ILE A 119 -12.00 13.06 7.74
C ILE A 119 -11.20 11.76 7.86
N SER A 120 -9.99 11.83 8.42
CA SER A 120 -9.22 10.65 8.78
C SER A 120 -9.19 10.44 10.29
N ILE A 121 -9.11 9.17 10.70
CA ILE A 121 -8.91 8.74 12.09
C ILE A 121 -7.66 7.88 12.13
N GLU A 122 -6.62 8.35 12.82
CA GLU A 122 -5.30 7.73 12.77
C GLU A 122 -4.67 7.61 14.15
N ASP A 123 -3.88 6.55 14.37
CA ASP A 123 -3.29 6.22 15.65
C ASP A 123 -1.78 5.92 15.58
N PRO A 124 -0.93 6.94 15.65
CA PRO A 124 -1.17 8.36 15.31
C PRO A 124 -1.05 8.63 13.80
N PRO A 125 -1.44 9.81 13.29
CA PRO A 125 -1.20 10.20 11.91
C PRO A 125 0.29 10.08 11.54
N GLU A 126 0.60 9.42 10.41
CA GLU A 126 1.99 9.28 9.94
C GLU A 126 2.42 10.46 9.08
N TYR A 127 1.51 10.99 8.28
CA TYR A 127 1.72 12.09 7.34
C TYR A 127 0.70 13.20 7.58
N GLU A 128 1.03 14.40 7.17
CA GLU A 128 0.06 15.44 6.94
C GLU A 128 -0.59 15.20 5.57
N ILE A 129 -1.93 15.24 5.50
CA ILE A 129 -2.72 14.97 4.29
C ILE A 129 -3.46 16.25 3.93
N GLU A 130 -3.16 16.81 2.75
CA GLU A 130 -3.80 18.04 2.29
C GLU A 130 -5.32 17.85 2.15
N GLY A 131 -6.08 18.82 2.60
CA GLY A 131 -7.54 18.83 2.51
C GLY A 131 -8.26 17.83 3.44
N THR A 132 -7.54 17.20 4.39
CA THR A 132 -8.10 16.20 5.30
C THR A 132 -8.09 16.69 6.75
N ALA A 133 -9.23 16.63 7.42
CA ALA A 133 -9.31 16.80 8.86
C ALA A 133 -8.84 15.53 9.57
N GLN A 134 -7.61 15.54 10.10
CA GLN A 134 -7.00 14.37 10.72
C GLN A 134 -7.30 14.33 12.23
N LEU A 135 -8.04 13.31 12.67
CA LEU A 135 -8.39 13.08 14.07
C LEU A 135 -7.40 12.06 14.68
N PRO A 136 -6.45 12.49 15.52
CA PRO A 136 -5.53 11.58 16.18
C PRO A 136 -6.18 10.91 17.39
N VAL A 137 -5.88 9.64 17.61
CA VAL A 137 -6.16 8.99 18.89
C VAL A 137 -5.12 9.44 19.91
N THR A 138 -5.57 10.06 20.97
CA THR A 138 -4.72 10.70 22.02
C THR A 138 -5.21 10.38 23.41
N ASN A 139 -4.34 10.59 24.41
CA ASN A 139 -4.67 10.48 25.84
C ASN A 139 -5.16 9.09 26.28
N VAL A 140 -4.55 8.04 25.73
CA VAL A 140 -4.84 6.65 26.08
C VAL A 140 -3.60 6.00 26.69
N GLU A 141 -3.81 5.22 27.74
CA GLU A 141 -2.72 4.53 28.47
C GLU A 141 -2.70 3.02 28.16
N THR A 142 -3.84 2.42 27.89
CA THR A 142 -3.98 0.99 27.58
C THR A 142 -4.41 0.75 26.14
N GLU A 143 -4.21 -0.48 25.63
CA GLU A 143 -4.69 -0.87 24.30
C GLU A 143 -6.23 -0.94 24.24
N GLU A 144 -6.89 -1.27 25.33
CA GLU A 144 -8.36 -1.27 25.40
C GLU A 144 -8.93 0.14 25.29
N GLU A 145 -8.36 1.09 26.04
CA GLU A 145 -8.71 2.53 25.94
C GLU A 145 -8.45 3.05 24.53
N ARG A 146 -7.34 2.64 23.93
CA ARG A 146 -6.96 3.02 22.56
C ARG A 146 -7.98 2.56 21.53
N GLY A 147 -8.40 1.28 21.61
CA GLY A 147 -9.46 0.73 20.77
C GLY A 147 -10.80 1.47 20.95
N ALA A 148 -11.19 1.71 22.23
CA ALA A 148 -12.42 2.44 22.53
C ALA A 148 -12.40 3.89 22.01
N GLU A 149 -11.28 4.59 22.17
CA GLU A 149 -11.14 5.98 21.70
C GLU A 149 -11.11 6.05 20.18
N TYR A 150 -10.49 5.07 19.51
CA TYR A 150 -10.49 4.96 18.06
C TYR A 150 -11.92 4.81 17.51
N ARG A 151 -12.74 3.93 18.11
CA ARG A 151 -14.15 3.76 17.74
C ARG A 151 -15.00 5.02 18.00
N LYS A 152 -14.80 5.68 19.13
CA LYS A 152 -15.46 6.98 19.40
C LYS A 152 -15.12 8.03 18.37
N ALA A 153 -13.86 8.10 17.96
CA ALA A 153 -13.42 9.03 16.94
C ALA A 153 -14.08 8.75 15.56
N ILE A 154 -14.26 7.47 15.17
CA ILE A 154 -15.02 7.10 13.97
C ILE A 154 -16.48 7.54 14.10
N ILE A 155 -17.13 7.28 15.23
CA ILE A 155 -18.52 7.69 15.46
C ILE A 155 -18.66 9.24 15.44
N ALA A 156 -17.70 9.96 15.97
CA ALA A 156 -17.66 11.40 15.92
C ALA A 156 -17.48 11.93 14.49
N ALA A 157 -16.60 11.29 13.71
CA ALA A 157 -16.41 11.61 12.30
C ALA A 157 -17.71 11.44 11.51
N LEU A 158 -18.43 10.32 11.68
CA LEU A 158 -19.74 10.07 11.03
C LEU A 158 -20.83 11.13 11.34
N ARG A 159 -20.67 11.89 12.44
CA ARG A 159 -21.59 12.98 12.82
C ARG A 159 -21.11 14.35 12.38
N SER A 160 -19.99 14.42 11.68
CA SER A 160 -19.35 15.67 11.25
C SER A 160 -19.57 15.97 9.76
N ASP A 161 -20.64 15.40 9.19
CA ASP A 161 -21.03 15.57 7.77
C ASP A 161 -19.86 15.33 6.80
N PRO A 162 -19.20 14.15 6.86
CA PRO A 162 -18.11 13.84 5.97
C PRO A 162 -18.63 13.30 4.64
N ASP A 163 -17.96 13.62 3.53
CA ASP A 163 -18.15 12.93 2.25
C ASP A 163 -17.31 11.66 2.19
N ILE A 164 -16.11 11.74 2.76
CA ILE A 164 -15.10 10.66 2.73
C ILE A 164 -14.54 10.45 4.12
N ILE A 165 -14.49 9.19 4.55
CA ILE A 165 -13.91 8.80 5.85
C ILE A 165 -12.73 7.84 5.63
N MET A 166 -11.64 8.09 6.33
CA MET A 166 -10.47 7.21 6.32
C MET A 166 -10.10 6.76 7.73
N PRO A 167 -10.69 5.67 8.25
CA PRO A 167 -10.11 4.94 9.36
C PRO A 167 -8.75 4.37 8.92
N GLY A 168 -7.66 4.78 9.56
CA GLY A 168 -6.30 4.40 9.14
C GLY A 168 -6.08 2.89 9.08
N GLU A 169 -6.77 2.13 9.96
CA GLU A 169 -6.72 0.67 9.98
C GLU A 169 -8.00 0.05 10.56
N ALA A 170 -8.55 -0.92 9.85
CA ALA A 170 -9.68 -1.74 10.30
C ALA A 170 -9.15 -2.97 11.08
N ARG A 171 -8.89 -2.80 12.39
CA ARG A 171 -8.16 -3.77 13.22
C ARG A 171 -9.03 -4.91 13.73
N ASP A 172 -10.26 -4.61 14.11
CA ASP A 172 -11.18 -5.52 14.79
C ASP A 172 -12.60 -5.48 14.19
N ALA A 173 -13.44 -6.42 14.61
CA ALA A 173 -14.80 -6.57 14.12
C ALA A 173 -15.66 -5.32 14.35
N GLU A 174 -15.48 -4.60 15.46
CA GLU A 174 -16.27 -3.41 15.77
C GLU A 174 -15.91 -2.24 14.84
N VAL A 175 -14.61 -2.03 14.58
CA VAL A 175 -14.14 -1.02 13.61
C VAL A 175 -14.62 -1.38 12.19
N ILE A 176 -14.52 -2.65 11.81
CA ILE A 176 -15.00 -3.12 10.49
C ILE A 176 -16.52 -2.90 10.36
N SER A 177 -17.29 -3.16 11.40
CA SER A 177 -18.73 -2.89 11.42
C SER A 177 -19.03 -1.39 11.22
N LEU A 178 -18.28 -0.49 11.85
CA LEU A 178 -18.39 0.96 11.64
C LEU A 178 -18.01 1.39 10.22
N VAL A 179 -16.97 0.78 9.62
CA VAL A 179 -16.57 1.02 8.23
C VAL A 179 -17.71 0.68 7.27
N PHE A 180 -18.35 -0.47 7.40
CA PHE A 180 -19.50 -0.83 6.56
C PHE A 180 -20.74 0.03 6.88
N THR A 181 -20.96 0.40 8.14
CA THR A 181 -22.03 1.33 8.51
C THR A 181 -21.85 2.69 7.81
N ALA A 182 -20.63 3.21 7.75
CA ALA A 182 -20.31 4.43 7.01
C ALA A 182 -20.71 4.32 5.54
N ALA A 183 -20.34 3.23 4.87
CA ALA A 183 -20.72 3.00 3.46
C ALA A 183 -22.23 2.88 3.29
N MET A 184 -22.91 2.11 4.13
CA MET A 184 -24.39 1.96 4.10
C MET A 184 -25.14 3.26 4.37
N THR A 185 -24.51 4.23 5.03
CA THR A 185 -25.08 5.57 5.28
C THR A 185 -24.65 6.63 4.26
N GLY A 186 -24.04 6.22 3.15
CA GLY A 186 -23.78 7.08 2.01
C GLY A 186 -22.37 7.67 1.92
N HIS A 187 -21.40 7.14 2.67
CA HIS A 187 -20.03 7.67 2.68
C HIS A 187 -19.08 6.80 1.84
N GLN A 188 -18.11 7.42 1.21
CA GLN A 188 -16.97 6.72 0.64
C GLN A 188 -15.94 6.45 1.74
N VAL A 189 -15.51 5.20 1.88
CA VAL A 189 -14.55 4.80 2.92
C VAL A 189 -13.27 4.26 2.30
N TRP A 190 -12.13 4.75 2.78
CA TRP A 190 -10.81 4.22 2.48
C TRP A 190 -10.16 3.77 3.79
N THR A 191 -9.70 2.54 3.85
CA THR A 191 -9.06 2.03 5.07
C THR A 191 -7.94 1.05 4.74
N SER A 192 -7.15 0.68 5.74
CA SER A 192 -6.19 -0.39 5.60
C SER A 192 -6.53 -1.60 6.45
N LEU A 193 -6.00 -2.75 6.03
CA LEU A 193 -6.15 -4.03 6.71
C LEU A 193 -4.84 -4.83 6.59
N HIS A 194 -4.57 -5.72 7.51
CA HIS A 194 -3.50 -6.70 7.36
C HIS A 194 -4.01 -7.98 6.69
N ALA A 195 -3.71 -8.11 5.39
CA ALA A 195 -3.94 -9.33 4.60
C ALA A 195 -2.81 -9.49 3.57
N ASN A 196 -2.56 -10.71 3.12
CA ASN A 196 -1.43 -11.04 2.25
C ASN A 196 -1.73 -10.89 0.75
N SER A 197 -3.02 -10.85 0.37
CA SER A 197 -3.51 -10.67 -1.00
C SER A 197 -4.85 -9.94 -0.99
N ALA A 198 -5.30 -9.46 -2.14
CA ALA A 198 -6.60 -8.81 -2.27
C ALA A 198 -7.76 -9.77 -1.96
N LEU A 199 -7.69 -11.02 -2.42
CA LEU A 199 -8.67 -12.05 -2.06
C LEU A 199 -8.67 -12.37 -0.55
N ALA A 200 -7.51 -12.33 0.11
CA ALA A 200 -7.43 -12.56 1.55
C ALA A 200 -8.09 -11.45 2.39
N ILE A 201 -8.35 -10.28 1.80
CA ILE A 201 -9.17 -9.25 2.45
C ILE A 201 -10.59 -9.77 2.69
N PHE A 202 -11.19 -10.38 1.67
CA PHE A 202 -12.54 -10.96 1.77
C PHE A 202 -12.63 -11.99 2.89
N ASP A 203 -11.65 -12.91 2.98
CA ASP A 203 -11.62 -13.90 4.06
C ASP A 203 -11.50 -13.24 5.43
N ARG A 204 -10.60 -12.28 5.52
CA ARG A 204 -10.39 -11.57 6.79
C ARG A 204 -11.63 -10.84 7.25
N LEU A 205 -12.40 -10.23 6.33
CA LEU A 205 -13.68 -9.60 6.65
C LEU A 205 -14.71 -10.65 7.13
N LYS A 206 -14.79 -11.80 6.45
CA LYS A 206 -15.66 -12.92 6.83
C LYS A 206 -15.30 -13.48 8.20
N ASP A 207 -14.02 -13.68 8.49
CA ASP A 207 -13.51 -14.13 9.79
C ASP A 207 -13.82 -13.13 10.92
N GLN A 208 -13.93 -11.85 10.61
CA GLN A 208 -14.35 -10.80 11.55
C GLN A 208 -15.88 -10.65 11.67
N GLY A 209 -16.64 -11.54 11.05
CA GLY A 209 -18.10 -11.60 11.20
C GLY A 209 -18.87 -10.59 10.33
N VAL A 210 -18.29 -10.12 9.24
CA VAL A 210 -19.05 -9.30 8.28
C VAL A 210 -20.07 -10.18 7.56
N ASP A 211 -21.32 -9.71 7.53
CA ASP A 211 -22.44 -10.41 6.90
C ASP A 211 -22.20 -10.64 5.41
N ASP A 212 -22.60 -11.81 4.90
CA ASP A 212 -22.42 -12.19 3.50
C ASP A 212 -23.05 -11.18 2.53
N PHE A 213 -24.21 -10.57 2.87
CA PHE A 213 -24.83 -9.58 1.99
C PHE A 213 -24.00 -8.32 1.81
N LYS A 214 -23.17 -7.93 2.79
CA LYS A 214 -22.23 -6.82 2.69
C LYS A 214 -21.01 -7.18 1.87
N LEU A 215 -20.57 -8.44 1.96
CA LEU A 215 -19.40 -8.95 1.26
C LEU A 215 -19.66 -9.24 -0.21
N THR A 216 -20.91 -9.49 -0.58
CA THR A 216 -21.31 -9.83 -1.95
C THR A 216 -21.91 -8.68 -2.72
N ASP A 217 -22.02 -7.51 -2.08
CA ASP A 217 -22.52 -6.28 -2.69
C ASP A 217 -21.35 -5.40 -3.19
N PRO A 218 -21.17 -5.26 -4.52
CA PRO A 218 -20.09 -4.43 -5.09
C PRO A 218 -20.33 -2.93 -4.89
N ASP A 219 -21.52 -2.49 -4.49
CA ASP A 219 -21.78 -1.10 -4.11
C ASP A 219 -21.31 -0.82 -2.68
N LEU A 220 -21.16 -1.86 -1.85
CA LEU A 220 -20.62 -1.75 -0.49
C LEU A 220 -19.14 -2.11 -0.42
N LEU A 221 -18.71 -3.24 -0.97
CA LEU A 221 -17.31 -3.66 -1.02
C LEU A 221 -16.74 -3.32 -2.41
N THR A 222 -16.30 -2.09 -2.58
CA THR A 222 -15.97 -1.50 -3.88
C THR A 222 -14.54 -1.75 -4.31
N GLY A 223 -13.57 -1.84 -3.40
CA GLY A 223 -12.16 -1.99 -3.76
C GLY A 223 -11.38 -2.91 -2.83
N LEU A 224 -10.70 -3.90 -3.42
CA LEU A 224 -9.78 -4.80 -2.72
C LEU A 224 -8.37 -4.63 -3.29
N ILE A 225 -7.48 -4.04 -2.50
CA ILE A 225 -6.13 -3.70 -2.93
C ILE A 225 -5.12 -4.42 -2.03
N ALA A 226 -4.14 -5.08 -2.62
CA ALA A 226 -3.00 -5.59 -1.86
C ALA A 226 -1.69 -5.11 -2.47
N GLN A 227 -0.73 -4.72 -1.62
CA GLN A 227 0.53 -4.15 -2.08
C GLN A 227 1.73 -4.57 -1.21
N ARG A 228 2.90 -4.54 -1.83
CA ARG A 228 4.21 -4.69 -1.19
C ARG A 228 5.19 -3.69 -1.76
N LEU A 229 6.26 -3.41 -1.02
CA LEU A 229 7.38 -2.61 -1.49
C LEU A 229 8.56 -3.50 -1.84
N VAL A 230 9.10 -3.29 -3.04
CA VAL A 230 10.33 -3.92 -3.54
C VAL A 230 11.38 -2.84 -3.75
N LYS A 231 12.66 -3.16 -3.61
CA LYS A 231 13.74 -2.22 -3.89
C LYS A 231 13.74 -1.84 -5.37
N LYS A 232 13.88 -0.55 -5.64
CA LYS A 232 13.99 0.00 -7.00
C LYS A 232 15.45 0.11 -7.39
N LEU A 233 15.83 -0.48 -8.51
CA LEU A 233 17.18 -0.39 -9.06
C LEU A 233 17.50 1.05 -9.45
N CYS A 234 18.77 1.40 -9.33
CA CYS A 234 19.27 2.68 -9.81
C CYS A 234 19.28 2.69 -11.34
N PRO A 235 18.63 3.63 -12.01
CA PRO A 235 18.63 3.69 -13.46
C PRO A 235 20.03 4.01 -14.02
N ASP A 236 20.86 4.75 -13.26
CA ASP A 236 22.14 5.26 -13.74
C ASP A 236 23.27 4.24 -13.67
N CYS A 237 23.19 3.26 -12.75
CA CYS A 237 24.28 2.32 -12.56
C CYS A 237 23.87 0.83 -12.48
N SER A 238 22.60 0.52 -12.74
CA SER A 238 22.17 -0.89 -12.81
C SER A 238 22.87 -1.63 -13.94
N LEU A 239 23.25 -2.88 -13.67
CA LEU A 239 24.05 -3.72 -14.55
C LEU A 239 23.17 -4.60 -15.43
N SER A 240 23.59 -4.87 -16.65
CA SER A 240 23.09 -5.99 -17.46
C SER A 240 23.43 -7.33 -16.82
N LEU A 241 22.83 -8.42 -17.28
CA LEU A 241 23.14 -9.76 -16.80
C LEU A 241 24.62 -10.10 -16.97
N SER A 242 25.20 -9.81 -18.14
CA SER A 242 26.60 -10.11 -18.43
C SER A 242 27.59 -9.32 -17.55
N GLU A 243 27.31 -8.04 -17.33
CA GLU A 243 28.12 -7.20 -16.45
C GLU A 243 28.04 -7.68 -14.99
N TYR A 244 26.82 -8.03 -14.53
CA TYR A 244 26.61 -8.52 -13.18
C TYR A 244 27.35 -9.84 -12.93
N GLU A 245 27.24 -10.81 -13.87
CA GLU A 245 27.90 -12.10 -13.77
C GLU A 245 29.42 -12.00 -13.86
N ALA A 246 29.96 -11.07 -14.64
CA ALA A 246 31.39 -10.83 -14.71
C ALA A 246 31.99 -10.34 -13.38
N ILE A 247 31.19 -9.65 -12.55
CA ILE A 247 31.64 -9.09 -11.27
C ILE A 247 31.34 -10.03 -10.11
N ASN A 248 30.10 -10.62 -10.09
CA ASN A 248 29.56 -11.32 -8.93
C ASN A 248 29.46 -12.85 -9.13
N GLY A 249 29.79 -13.36 -10.31
CA GLY A 249 29.57 -14.75 -10.68
C GLY A 249 28.16 -15.01 -11.20
N MET A 250 27.93 -16.23 -11.68
CA MET A 250 26.66 -16.62 -12.30
C MET A 250 25.48 -16.54 -11.32
N ILE A 251 24.34 -16.06 -11.80
CA ILE A 251 23.08 -16.12 -11.04
C ILE A 251 22.61 -17.56 -10.88
N GLY A 252 21.81 -17.82 -9.84
CA GLY A 252 21.24 -19.15 -9.58
C GLY A 252 20.30 -19.63 -10.67
N ASP A 253 20.15 -20.96 -10.81
CA ASP A 253 19.31 -21.58 -11.85
C ASP A 253 17.84 -21.17 -11.78
N ILE A 254 17.32 -20.88 -10.57
CA ILE A 254 15.93 -20.40 -10.38
C ILE A 254 15.78 -19.02 -11.00
N ASP A 255 16.69 -18.09 -10.67
CA ASP A 255 16.63 -16.72 -11.18
C ASP A 255 16.84 -16.72 -12.71
N ARG A 256 17.73 -17.59 -13.22
CA ARG A 256 17.96 -17.74 -14.66
C ARG A 256 16.71 -18.19 -15.43
N LYS A 257 15.97 -19.15 -14.90
CA LYS A 257 14.68 -19.58 -15.48
C LYS A 257 13.63 -18.47 -15.50
N LEU A 258 13.62 -17.61 -14.49
CA LEU A 258 12.64 -16.52 -14.39
C LEU A 258 12.87 -15.41 -15.42
N ILE A 259 14.12 -15.20 -15.82
CA ILE A 259 14.51 -14.15 -16.78
C ILE A 259 14.65 -14.70 -18.22
N GLU A 260 14.42 -15.98 -18.45
CA GLU A 260 14.54 -16.63 -19.75
C GLU A 260 13.74 -15.88 -20.83
N GLY A 261 14.42 -15.50 -21.93
CA GLY A 261 13.85 -14.70 -23.00
C GLY A 261 13.80 -13.18 -22.72
N HIS A 262 14.27 -12.73 -21.57
CA HIS A 262 14.29 -11.32 -21.16
C HIS A 262 15.67 -10.86 -20.68
N GLU A 263 16.72 -11.62 -20.96
CA GLU A 263 18.09 -11.39 -20.47
C GLU A 263 18.65 -10.02 -20.90
N ALA A 264 18.18 -9.50 -22.02
CA ALA A 264 18.61 -8.20 -22.54
C ALA A 264 17.99 -7.01 -21.79
N THR A 265 16.80 -7.18 -21.20
CA THR A 265 16.05 -6.09 -20.57
C THR A 265 16.16 -6.08 -19.05
N VAL A 266 16.31 -7.24 -18.41
CA VAL A 266 16.48 -7.33 -16.96
C VAL A 266 17.75 -6.62 -16.51
N ARG A 267 17.70 -6.10 -15.28
CA ARG A 267 18.81 -5.37 -14.68
C ARG A 267 19.10 -5.89 -13.28
N PHE A 268 20.33 -5.67 -12.83
CA PHE A 268 20.87 -6.11 -11.54
C PHE A 268 21.51 -4.93 -10.78
N PRO A 269 21.56 -5.00 -9.44
CA PRO A 269 22.15 -3.93 -8.66
C PRO A 269 23.68 -3.86 -8.86
N ASN A 270 24.20 -2.67 -9.06
CA ASN A 270 25.63 -2.41 -8.89
C ASN A 270 25.89 -2.19 -7.40
N LEU A 271 26.42 -3.20 -6.73
CA LEU A 271 26.66 -3.16 -5.28
C LEU A 271 27.67 -2.09 -4.84
N ASN A 272 28.53 -1.62 -5.76
CA ASN A 272 29.44 -0.50 -5.52
C ASN A 272 28.68 0.84 -5.50
N GLY A 273 27.51 0.90 -6.16
CA GLY A 273 26.67 2.08 -6.25
C GLY A 273 27.24 3.16 -7.15
N CYS A 274 26.59 4.32 -7.12
CA CYS A 274 27.01 5.56 -7.77
C CYS A 274 26.62 6.76 -6.87
N PRO A 275 26.99 8.01 -7.19
CA PRO A 275 26.64 9.17 -6.37
C PRO A 275 25.13 9.36 -6.15
N GLU A 276 24.28 8.87 -7.06
CA GLU A 276 22.82 9.03 -7.04
C GLU A 276 22.09 7.89 -6.30
N CYS A 277 22.82 6.88 -5.78
CA CYS A 277 22.17 5.71 -5.20
C CYS A 277 22.91 5.14 -3.98
N PHE A 278 22.26 4.22 -3.29
CA PHE A 278 22.88 3.44 -2.21
C PHE A 278 22.94 1.96 -2.63
N HIS A 279 24.16 1.44 -2.88
CA HIS A 279 24.42 0.07 -3.31
C HIS A 279 23.54 -0.40 -4.48
N GLY A 280 23.40 0.45 -5.52
CA GLY A 280 22.63 0.12 -6.73
C GLY A 280 21.12 0.31 -6.60
N TYR A 281 20.62 0.92 -5.52
CA TYR A 281 19.19 1.15 -5.29
C TYR A 281 18.89 2.62 -5.00
N THR A 282 17.81 3.14 -5.60
CA THR A 282 17.37 4.55 -5.42
C THR A 282 16.15 4.68 -4.49
N GLY A 283 15.68 3.56 -3.91
CA GLY A 283 14.54 3.57 -3.04
C GLY A 283 13.67 2.31 -3.16
N ARG A 284 12.36 2.48 -3.17
CA ARG A 284 11.38 1.38 -3.26
C ARG A 284 10.28 1.72 -4.24
N THR A 285 9.70 0.70 -4.85
CA THR A 285 8.54 0.79 -5.74
C THR A 285 7.46 -0.19 -5.29
N ILE A 286 6.20 0.10 -5.61
CA ILE A 286 5.07 -0.76 -5.27
C ILE A 286 4.97 -1.90 -6.28
N VAL A 287 4.68 -3.10 -5.77
CA VAL A 287 4.05 -4.19 -6.51
C VAL A 287 2.70 -4.47 -5.88
N ALA A 288 1.64 -4.52 -6.68
CA ALA A 288 0.29 -4.55 -6.17
C ALA A 288 -0.65 -5.38 -7.04
N GLU A 289 -1.80 -5.69 -6.48
CA GLU A 289 -3.01 -6.13 -7.16
C GLU A 289 -4.17 -5.23 -6.72
N VAL A 290 -4.99 -4.82 -7.67
CA VAL A 290 -6.13 -3.92 -7.45
C VAL A 290 -7.34 -4.55 -8.09
N ILE A 291 -8.32 -4.91 -7.27
CA ILE A 291 -9.58 -5.51 -7.69
C ILE A 291 -10.70 -4.51 -7.44
N GLU A 292 -11.38 -4.13 -8.50
CA GLU A 292 -12.70 -3.51 -8.47
C GLU A 292 -13.69 -4.65 -8.73
N PRO A 293 -14.33 -5.20 -7.69
CA PRO A 293 -15.15 -6.38 -7.83
C PRO A 293 -16.51 -6.05 -8.42
N ASP A 294 -17.09 -6.97 -9.19
CA ASP A 294 -18.48 -6.98 -9.55
C ASP A 294 -19.25 -8.10 -8.83
N TYR A 295 -20.56 -8.16 -9.00
CA TYR A 295 -21.42 -9.19 -8.40
C TYR A 295 -20.93 -10.61 -8.69
N LYS A 296 -20.51 -10.89 -9.91
CA LYS A 296 -20.06 -12.24 -10.31
C LYS A 296 -18.75 -12.61 -9.62
N PHE A 297 -17.82 -11.67 -9.52
CA PHE A 297 -16.56 -11.89 -8.81
C PHE A 297 -16.80 -12.18 -7.32
N LEU A 298 -17.60 -11.36 -6.65
CA LEU A 298 -17.89 -11.51 -5.23
C LEU A 298 -18.70 -12.80 -4.94
N ASP A 299 -19.63 -13.16 -5.81
CA ASP A 299 -20.37 -14.42 -5.71
C ASP A 299 -19.43 -15.64 -5.82
N LEU A 300 -18.52 -15.67 -6.79
CA LEU A 300 -17.53 -16.73 -6.92
C LEU A 300 -16.62 -16.82 -5.68
N VAL A 301 -16.19 -15.70 -5.13
CA VAL A 301 -15.35 -15.66 -3.91
C VAL A 301 -16.14 -16.17 -2.70
N SER A 302 -17.39 -15.76 -2.53
CA SER A 302 -18.25 -16.16 -1.41
C SER A 302 -18.53 -17.67 -1.41
N GLN A 303 -18.65 -18.28 -2.61
CA GLN A 303 -18.79 -19.74 -2.81
C GLN A 303 -17.46 -20.50 -2.64
N GLY A 304 -16.34 -19.84 -2.33
CA GLY A 304 -15.02 -20.46 -2.22
C GLY A 304 -14.36 -20.82 -3.56
N LYS A 305 -14.93 -20.43 -4.70
CA LYS A 305 -14.43 -20.69 -6.05
C LYS A 305 -13.32 -19.73 -6.48
N ARG A 306 -12.23 -19.68 -5.68
CA ARG A 306 -11.15 -18.71 -5.82
C ARG A 306 -10.45 -18.76 -7.17
N GLN A 307 -10.20 -19.94 -7.71
CA GLN A 307 -9.54 -20.09 -9.00
C GLN A 307 -10.40 -19.51 -10.13
N GLU A 308 -11.71 -19.78 -10.10
CA GLU A 308 -12.66 -19.23 -11.07
C GLU A 308 -12.78 -17.70 -10.93
N ALA A 309 -12.86 -17.19 -9.70
CA ALA A 309 -12.87 -15.75 -9.42
C ALA A 309 -11.60 -15.06 -9.94
N THR A 310 -10.42 -15.64 -9.67
CA THR A 310 -9.15 -15.11 -10.17
C THR A 310 -9.12 -15.12 -11.70
N LYS A 311 -9.51 -16.23 -12.34
CA LYS A 311 -9.58 -16.31 -13.80
C LYS A 311 -10.54 -15.27 -14.37
N TYR A 312 -11.72 -15.12 -13.76
CA TYR A 312 -12.72 -14.13 -14.18
C TYR A 312 -12.16 -12.70 -14.07
N TRP A 313 -11.55 -12.37 -12.94
CA TRP A 313 -10.93 -11.06 -12.73
C TRP A 313 -9.84 -10.76 -13.77
N LEU A 314 -8.96 -11.72 -14.04
CA LEU A 314 -7.86 -11.56 -15.01
C LEU A 314 -8.34 -11.42 -16.46
N THR A 315 -9.44 -12.10 -16.85
CA THR A 315 -9.87 -12.18 -18.24
C THR A 315 -11.03 -11.25 -18.58
N GLN A 316 -11.93 -10.97 -17.63
CA GLN A 316 -13.13 -10.17 -17.89
C GLN A 316 -13.04 -8.77 -17.26
N LEU A 317 -12.33 -8.62 -16.14
CA LEU A 317 -12.16 -7.33 -15.47
C LEU A 317 -10.78 -6.72 -15.74
N ASN A 318 -10.01 -7.24 -16.69
CA ASN A 318 -8.66 -6.78 -17.03
C ASN A 318 -7.73 -6.67 -15.83
N GLY A 319 -7.82 -7.61 -14.90
CA GLY A 319 -7.05 -7.64 -13.69
C GLY A 319 -5.56 -7.96 -13.91
N MET A 320 -4.75 -7.65 -12.90
CA MET A 320 -3.34 -7.98 -12.83
C MET A 320 -2.99 -8.41 -11.42
N THR A 321 -2.45 -9.60 -11.24
CA THR A 321 -1.98 -10.08 -9.94
C THR A 321 -0.70 -9.35 -9.51
N MET A 322 -0.42 -9.37 -8.22
CA MET A 322 0.83 -8.83 -7.67
C MET A 322 2.06 -9.53 -8.28
N THR A 323 1.94 -10.83 -8.54
CA THR A 323 2.97 -11.66 -9.19
C THR A 323 3.26 -11.17 -10.62
N GLU A 324 2.21 -10.91 -11.39
CA GLU A 324 2.33 -10.37 -12.75
C GLU A 324 2.91 -8.95 -12.76
N HIS A 325 2.50 -8.12 -11.81
CA HIS A 325 3.05 -6.77 -11.67
C HIS A 325 4.56 -6.79 -11.32
N ALA A 326 4.97 -7.69 -10.41
CA ALA A 326 6.39 -7.88 -10.11
C ALA A 326 7.19 -8.37 -11.33
N TRP A 327 6.62 -9.30 -12.11
CA TRP A 327 7.24 -9.80 -13.33
C TRP A 327 7.43 -8.70 -14.39
N ILE A 328 6.42 -7.86 -14.62
CA ILE A 328 6.55 -6.70 -15.53
C ILE A 328 7.71 -5.82 -15.11
N LYS A 329 7.75 -5.41 -13.83
CA LYS A 329 8.82 -4.54 -13.31
C LYS A 329 10.21 -5.16 -13.42
N MET A 330 10.31 -6.46 -13.29
CA MET A 330 11.55 -7.21 -13.49
C MET A 330 11.97 -7.18 -14.96
N VAL A 331 11.05 -7.44 -15.89
CA VAL A 331 11.30 -7.40 -17.34
C VAL A 331 11.66 -5.99 -17.81
N GLU A 332 11.05 -4.94 -17.24
CA GLU A 332 11.41 -3.54 -17.50
C GLU A 332 12.75 -3.11 -16.87
N GLY A 333 13.38 -3.97 -16.08
CA GLY A 333 14.65 -3.67 -15.42
C GLY A 333 14.52 -2.69 -14.25
N SER A 334 13.32 -2.44 -13.72
CA SER A 334 13.12 -1.51 -12.60
C SER A 334 13.34 -2.16 -11.23
N ILE A 335 13.23 -3.48 -11.12
CA ILE A 335 13.54 -4.27 -9.92
C ILE A 335 14.38 -5.49 -10.29
N CYS A 336 15.20 -5.98 -9.35
CA CYS A 336 16.00 -7.18 -9.53
C CYS A 336 15.14 -8.44 -9.37
N VAL A 337 15.43 -9.51 -10.13
CA VAL A 337 14.76 -10.82 -10.05
C VAL A 337 14.79 -11.38 -8.62
N HIS A 338 15.92 -11.32 -7.94
CA HIS A 338 16.07 -11.81 -6.57
C HIS A 338 15.20 -11.02 -5.58
N ASP A 339 15.17 -9.69 -5.66
CA ASP A 339 14.33 -8.85 -4.79
C ASP A 339 12.83 -9.11 -5.05
N ALA A 340 12.44 -9.38 -6.30
CA ALA A 340 11.08 -9.74 -6.67
C ALA A 340 10.64 -11.07 -6.03
N THR A 341 11.45 -12.12 -6.15
CA THR A 341 11.15 -13.47 -5.63
C THR A 341 11.09 -13.53 -4.11
N VAL A 342 11.90 -12.74 -3.42
CA VAL A 342 11.85 -12.62 -1.94
C VAL A 342 10.53 -11.99 -1.47
N LYS A 343 9.96 -11.08 -2.24
CA LYS A 343 8.75 -10.32 -1.85
C LYS A 343 7.46 -10.89 -2.41
N VAL A 344 7.51 -11.53 -3.58
CA VAL A 344 6.33 -12.05 -4.29
C VAL A 344 6.56 -13.49 -4.69
N SER A 345 5.66 -14.38 -4.28
CA SER A 345 5.73 -15.82 -4.57
C SER A 345 5.26 -16.15 -5.98
N HIS A 346 5.72 -17.28 -6.51
CA HIS A 346 5.16 -17.93 -7.71
C HIS A 346 5.28 -17.13 -9.03
N ILE A 347 6.31 -16.31 -9.20
CA ILE A 347 6.57 -15.61 -10.47
C ILE A 347 6.79 -16.62 -11.61
N ASP A 348 7.29 -17.79 -11.32
CA ASP A 348 7.47 -18.93 -12.23
C ASP A 348 6.16 -19.53 -12.77
N LYS A 349 5.04 -19.25 -12.14
CA LYS A 349 3.72 -19.83 -12.50
C LYS A 349 2.89 -18.99 -13.48
N ILE A 350 3.40 -17.87 -13.96
CA ILE A 350 2.72 -17.04 -14.97
C ILE A 350 2.76 -17.80 -16.32
N SER A 351 1.58 -18.06 -16.92
CA SER A 351 1.50 -18.74 -18.21
C SER A 351 2.10 -17.92 -19.35
N SER A 352 2.59 -18.57 -20.40
CA SER A 352 3.16 -17.91 -21.58
C SER A 352 2.17 -16.97 -22.27
N GLU A 353 0.90 -17.38 -22.37
CA GLU A 353 -0.17 -16.54 -22.93
C GLU A 353 -0.36 -15.25 -22.09
N ARG A 354 -0.32 -15.40 -20.79
CA ARG A 354 -0.47 -14.26 -19.90
C ARG A 354 0.75 -13.32 -19.95
N LYS A 355 1.97 -13.87 -20.04
CA LYS A 355 3.19 -13.08 -20.25
C LYS A 355 3.11 -12.27 -21.56
N ALA A 356 2.65 -12.88 -22.65
CA ALA A 356 2.47 -12.18 -23.93
C ALA A 356 1.48 -11.01 -23.81
N PHE A 357 0.33 -11.21 -23.18
CA PHE A 357 -0.65 -10.16 -22.92
C PHE A 357 -0.03 -9.00 -22.09
N LEU A 358 0.73 -9.33 -21.06
CA LEU A 358 1.36 -8.32 -20.19
C LEU A 358 2.40 -7.48 -20.96
N ILE A 359 3.19 -8.09 -21.84
CA ILE A 359 4.15 -7.36 -22.70
C ILE A 359 3.41 -6.40 -23.64
N GLU A 360 2.26 -6.81 -24.22
CA GLU A 360 1.45 -5.91 -25.04
C GLU A 360 0.99 -4.67 -24.23
N THR A 361 0.68 -4.82 -22.96
CA THR A 361 0.26 -3.69 -22.12
C THR A 361 1.39 -2.70 -21.87
N ILE A 362 2.64 -3.16 -21.76
CA ILE A 362 3.82 -2.30 -21.65
C ILE A 362 3.97 -1.48 -22.92
N ASN A 363 3.92 -2.12 -24.10
CA ASN A 363 4.14 -1.47 -25.39
C ASN A 363 3.05 -0.46 -25.77
N ARG A 364 1.84 -0.57 -25.23
CA ARG A 364 0.74 0.39 -25.45
C ARG A 364 0.81 1.63 -24.55
N THR A 365 1.70 1.63 -23.57
CA THR A 365 1.78 2.69 -22.54
C THR A 365 2.97 3.61 -22.76
N VAL A 366 3.83 3.29 -23.73
CA VAL A 366 4.92 4.12 -24.28
C VAL A 366 4.39 4.82 -25.52
#